data_09efaf6a074201929ba297292ee60714
#
_entry.id   09efaf6a074201929ba297292ee60714
#
_cell.length_a   1.000
_cell.length_b   1.000
_cell.length_c   1.000
_cell.angle_alpha   90.00
_cell.angle_beta   90.00
_cell.angle_gamma   90.00
#
_symmetry.space_group_name_H-M   'P 1'
#
loop_
_entity.id
_entity.type
_entity.pdbx_description
1 polymer ?
#
loop_
_entity_poly.entity_id
_entity_poly.type
_entity_poly.pdbx_seq_one_letter_code
_entity_poly.pdbx_strand_id
1 'polypeptide(L)'
;MLRIALTASLVALSATPALAQGFEGNWGCRDATAGKAGILTIYGQVYGFASTVVGDKSSGTGTITPYQDGVGFNDGGLKTAREVQAGRLIPDPNFGTAIQLETSDAIVMLCTPH
;
A
#
# COMPACT_ATOMS: atom_id res chain seq x y z
N MET A 1 15.03 -27.13 33.40
CA MET A 1 15.93 -26.67 32.56
C MET A 1 15.60 -26.76 31.17
N LEU A 2 15.21 -27.66 30.72
CA LEU A 2 14.98 -27.79 29.36
C LEU A 2 13.95 -26.89 28.89
N ARG A 3 13.07 -26.58 29.65
CA ARG A 3 12.02 -25.74 29.17
C ARG A 3 12.52 -24.64 28.39
N ILE A 4 13.58 -24.28 28.56
CA ILE A 4 14.18 -23.28 27.82
C ILE A 4 13.86 -23.46 26.41
N ALA A 5 13.97 -24.56 26.00
CA ALA A 5 13.79 -24.82 24.62
C ALA A 5 12.51 -24.27 24.08
N LEU A 6 11.52 -24.35 24.80
CA LEU A 6 10.30 -23.91 24.29
C LEU A 6 10.30 -22.51 23.99
N THR A 7 10.84 -21.77 24.71
CA THR A 7 10.76 -20.37 24.47
C THR A 7 11.19 -20.13 23.10
N ALA A 8 12.12 -20.74 22.67
CA ALA A 8 12.63 -20.50 21.37
C ALA A 8 11.54 -20.60 20.34
N SER A 9 10.72 -21.52 20.50
CA SER A 9 9.73 -21.72 19.49
C SER A 9 8.80 -20.55 19.34
N LEU A 10 8.62 -19.82 20.33
CA LEU A 10 7.70 -18.72 20.19
C LEU A 10 8.23 -17.74 19.24
N VAL A 11 9.40 -17.49 19.31
CA VAL A 11 10.03 -16.54 18.46
C VAL A 11 9.65 -16.78 17.04
N ALA A 12 9.67 -17.96 16.65
CA ALA A 12 9.41 -18.26 15.28
C ALA A 12 8.11 -17.71 14.78
N LEU A 13 7.15 -17.68 15.58
CA LEU A 13 5.87 -17.22 15.16
C LEU A 13 5.85 -15.79 14.85
N SER A 14 6.51 -15.05 15.60
CA SER A 14 6.41 -13.63 15.44
C SER A 14 6.89 -13.16 14.10
N ALA A 15 7.53 -13.96 13.37
CA ALA A 15 8.04 -13.51 12.11
C ALA A 15 7.06 -13.50 10.97
N THR A 16 6.00 -14.21 11.11
CA THR A 16 5.13 -14.32 9.97
C THR A 16 4.29 -13.18 9.61
N PRO A 17 3.76 -12.47 10.44
CA PRO A 17 2.74 -11.51 10.11
C PRO A 17 3.20 -10.19 9.60
N ALA A 18 4.12 -10.16 8.79
CA ALA A 18 4.56 -8.87 8.32
C ALA A 18 3.88 -8.38 7.07
N LEU A 19 3.25 -9.26 6.36
CA LEU A 19 2.72 -8.89 5.07
C LEU A 19 1.63 -7.85 5.17
N ALA A 20 1.77 -6.81 4.41
CA ALA A 20 0.79 -5.75 4.29
C ALA A 20 0.42 -5.07 5.61
N GLN A 21 1.15 -5.34 6.66
CA GLN A 21 0.85 -4.72 7.93
C GLN A 21 1.09 -3.23 7.85
N GLY A 22 0.11 -2.46 8.24
CA GLY A 22 0.19 -1.01 8.13
C GLY A 22 -0.36 -0.48 6.83
N PHE A 23 -0.61 -1.34 5.89
CA PHE A 23 -1.14 -0.92 4.61
C PHE A 23 -2.58 -1.34 4.38
N GLU A 24 -3.09 -2.27 5.16
CA GLU A 24 -4.44 -2.77 4.92
C GLU A 24 -5.49 -1.73 5.21
N GLY A 25 -6.53 -1.71 4.40
CA GLY A 25 -7.65 -0.82 4.56
C GLY A 25 -7.86 0.05 3.36
N ASN A 26 -8.66 1.07 3.55
CA ASN A 26 -9.02 2.01 2.50
C ASN A 26 -8.23 3.29 2.65
N TRP A 27 -7.80 3.83 1.52
CA TRP A 27 -6.97 5.03 1.50
C TRP A 27 -7.53 5.97 0.45
N GLY A 28 -7.77 7.22 0.84
CA GLY A 28 -8.21 8.24 -0.10
C GLY A 28 -7.00 8.91 -0.72
N CYS A 29 -6.91 8.85 -2.03
CA CYS A 29 -5.74 9.32 -2.75
C CYS A 29 -6.00 10.64 -3.47
N ARG A 30 -5.01 11.52 -3.43
CA ARG A 30 -5.02 12.79 -4.15
C ARG A 30 -3.82 12.84 -5.05
N ASP A 31 -3.99 13.46 -6.21
CA ASP A 31 -2.90 13.59 -7.14
C ASP A 31 -2.07 14.86 -6.84
N ALA A 32 -1.08 15.13 -7.66
CA ALA A 32 -0.14 16.21 -7.41
C ALA A 32 -0.80 17.59 -7.39
N THR A 33 -1.96 17.74 -8.00
CA THR A 33 -2.67 19.01 -7.99
C THR A 33 -3.68 19.08 -6.86
N ALA A 34 -3.60 18.16 -5.94
CA ALA A 34 -4.48 18.07 -4.78
C ALA A 34 -5.91 17.70 -5.12
N GLY A 35 -6.16 17.27 -6.33
CA GLY A 35 -7.47 16.77 -6.71
C GLY A 35 -7.67 15.35 -6.24
N LYS A 36 -8.92 15.00 -5.96
CA LYS A 36 -9.21 13.62 -5.57
C LYS A 36 -8.94 12.71 -6.75
N ALA A 37 -8.19 11.66 -6.52
CA ALA A 37 -7.84 10.72 -7.58
C ALA A 37 -8.61 9.41 -7.45
N GLY A 38 -8.87 8.95 -6.25
CA GLY A 38 -9.59 7.71 -6.07
C GLY A 38 -9.38 7.11 -4.70
N ILE A 39 -9.92 5.91 -4.53
CA ILE A 39 -9.80 5.15 -3.29
C ILE A 39 -8.96 3.91 -3.57
N LEU A 40 -7.90 3.77 -2.79
CA LEU A 40 -7.05 2.59 -2.85
C LEU A 40 -7.42 1.69 -1.68
N THR A 41 -7.68 0.44 -1.95
CA THR A 41 -7.96 -0.56 -0.92
C THR A 41 -6.88 -1.63 -0.99
N ILE A 42 -6.26 -1.92 0.13
CA ILE A 42 -5.22 -2.94 0.20
C ILE A 42 -5.67 -4.02 1.17
N TYR A 43 -5.56 -5.27 0.73
CA TYR A 43 -5.98 -6.38 1.54
C TYR A 43 -5.08 -7.58 1.24
N GLY A 44 -4.24 -7.93 2.17
CA GLY A 44 -3.28 -9.01 1.94
C GLY A 44 -2.30 -8.62 0.85
N GLN A 45 -2.25 -9.40 -0.19
CA GLN A 45 -1.36 -9.16 -1.30
C GLN A 45 -2.08 -8.69 -2.55
N VAL A 46 -3.28 -8.16 -2.38
CA VAL A 46 -4.05 -7.64 -3.51
C VAL A 46 -4.44 -6.20 -3.22
N TYR A 47 -4.76 -5.48 -4.26
CA TYR A 47 -5.28 -4.13 -4.10
C TYR A 47 -6.41 -3.89 -5.08
N GLY A 48 -7.23 -2.90 -4.77
CA GLY A 48 -8.22 -2.37 -5.69
C GLY A 48 -8.06 -0.87 -5.72
N PHE A 49 -8.33 -0.27 -6.84
CA PHE A 49 -8.33 1.19 -6.96
C PHE A 49 -9.61 1.60 -7.69
N ALA A 50 -10.33 2.53 -7.09
CA ALA A 50 -11.54 3.06 -7.69
C ALA A 50 -11.28 4.53 -8.00
N SER A 51 -11.04 4.84 -9.25
CA SER A 51 -10.76 6.20 -9.68
C SER A 51 -11.99 7.05 -9.59
N THR A 52 -11.84 8.29 -9.13
CA THR A 52 -12.92 9.26 -9.12
C THR A 52 -12.82 10.20 -10.33
N VAL A 53 -11.86 9.97 -11.19
CA VAL A 53 -11.66 10.82 -12.38
C VAL A 53 -12.35 10.18 -13.56
N VAL A 54 -13.22 10.92 -14.19
CA VAL A 54 -13.98 10.41 -15.34
C VAL A 54 -13.03 10.14 -16.48
N GLY A 55 -13.15 8.97 -17.07
CA GLY A 55 -12.31 8.58 -18.22
C GLY A 55 -10.95 8.00 -17.83
N ASP A 56 -10.62 8.02 -16.55
CA ASP A 56 -9.37 7.45 -16.10
C ASP A 56 -9.46 5.92 -16.12
N LYS A 57 -8.42 5.28 -16.60
CA LYS A 57 -8.41 3.83 -16.76
C LYS A 57 -7.64 3.12 -15.65
N SER A 58 -7.36 3.81 -14.56
CA SER A 58 -6.59 3.21 -13.48
C SER A 58 -7.43 2.36 -12.53
N SER A 59 -8.76 2.38 -12.67
CA SER A 59 -9.61 1.55 -11.81
C SER A 59 -9.39 0.07 -12.08
N GLY A 60 -9.51 -0.73 -11.05
CA GLY A 60 -9.40 -2.17 -11.18
C GLY A 60 -8.65 -2.75 -10.01
N THR A 61 -8.34 -4.03 -10.13
CA THR A 61 -7.64 -4.76 -9.07
C THR A 61 -6.30 -5.24 -9.58
N GLY A 62 -5.42 -5.55 -8.66
CA GLY A 62 -4.11 -6.08 -8.99
C GLY A 62 -3.46 -6.69 -7.77
N THR A 63 -2.22 -7.09 -7.92
CA THR A 63 -1.47 -7.70 -6.83
C THR A 63 -0.34 -6.79 -6.41
N ILE A 64 0.08 -6.94 -5.17
CA ILE A 64 1.18 -6.18 -4.62
C ILE A 64 2.19 -7.12 -3.97
N THR A 65 3.41 -6.64 -3.85
CA THR A 65 4.44 -7.30 -3.07
C THR A 65 4.77 -6.41 -1.89
N PRO A 66 4.54 -6.84 -0.67
CA PRO A 66 4.83 -6.00 0.48
C PRO A 66 6.32 -5.99 0.79
N TYR A 67 6.77 -4.83 1.25
CA TYR A 67 8.12 -4.63 1.73
C TYR A 67 8.04 -4.03 3.12
N GLN A 68 9.16 -3.83 3.74
CA GLN A 68 9.19 -3.35 5.11
C GLN A 68 8.54 -1.97 5.26
N ASP A 69 8.74 -1.10 4.32
CA ASP A 69 8.24 0.28 4.39
C ASP A 69 7.35 0.64 3.21
N GLY A 70 6.82 -0.33 2.51
CA GLY A 70 6.00 -0.03 1.37
C GLY A 70 5.53 -1.25 0.64
N VAL A 71 4.96 -1.02 -0.51
CA VAL A 71 4.48 -2.10 -1.38
C VAL A 71 4.93 -1.82 -2.80
N GLY A 72 5.18 -2.88 -3.55
CA GLY A 72 5.39 -2.78 -4.97
C GLY A 72 4.12 -3.19 -5.68
N PHE A 73 3.75 -2.49 -6.73
CA PHE A 73 2.57 -2.83 -7.53
C PHE A 73 3.02 -3.72 -8.66
N ASN A 74 2.50 -4.93 -8.71
CA ASN A 74 2.92 -5.91 -9.71
C ASN A 74 2.14 -5.80 -11.01
N ASP A 75 0.87 -5.45 -10.91
CA ASP A 75 -0.01 -5.37 -12.06
C ASP A 75 -1.23 -4.53 -11.70
N GLY A 76 -2.23 -4.52 -12.56
CA GLY A 76 -3.48 -3.83 -12.30
C GLY A 76 -3.51 -2.43 -12.87
N GLY A 77 -4.64 -1.76 -12.66
CA GLY A 77 -4.89 -0.47 -13.28
C GLY A 77 -3.92 0.64 -12.88
N LEU A 78 -3.54 0.70 -11.63
CA LEU A 78 -2.59 1.72 -11.21
C LEU A 78 -1.26 1.54 -11.93
N LYS A 79 -0.83 0.31 -12.13
CA LYS A 79 0.43 0.08 -12.81
C LYS A 79 0.35 0.33 -14.29
N THR A 80 -0.70 -0.14 -14.93
CA THR A 80 -0.77 -0.04 -16.39
C THR A 80 -1.20 1.34 -16.86
N ALA A 81 -2.10 1.99 -16.18
CA ALA A 81 -2.62 3.27 -16.65
C ALA A 81 -1.89 4.47 -16.05
N ARG A 82 -1.37 4.34 -14.85
CA ARG A 82 -0.70 5.45 -14.18
C ARG A 82 0.77 5.19 -13.93
N GLU A 83 1.26 4.04 -14.31
CA GLU A 83 2.68 3.68 -14.17
C GLU A 83 3.18 3.70 -12.72
N VAL A 84 2.28 3.49 -11.78
CA VAL A 84 2.66 3.43 -10.39
C VAL A 84 3.44 2.16 -10.13
N GLN A 85 4.65 2.31 -9.60
CA GLN A 85 5.54 1.20 -9.32
C GLN A 85 5.49 0.79 -7.87
N ALA A 86 5.35 1.74 -6.97
CA ALA A 86 5.47 1.48 -5.55
C ALA A 86 4.65 2.45 -4.72
N GLY A 87 4.32 2.02 -3.52
CA GLY A 87 3.74 2.87 -2.52
C GLY A 87 4.62 2.83 -1.30
N ARG A 88 5.02 3.99 -0.78
CA ARG A 88 5.88 4.10 0.39
C ARG A 88 5.08 4.59 1.58
N LEU A 89 5.20 3.90 2.69
CA LEU A 89 4.52 4.31 3.91
C LEU A 89 5.35 5.40 4.57
N ILE A 90 4.75 6.54 4.78
CA ILE A 90 5.43 7.68 5.38
C ILE A 90 4.64 8.21 6.56
N PRO A 91 5.28 8.88 7.51
CA PRO A 91 4.55 9.50 8.62
C PRO A 91 3.74 10.68 8.11
N ASP A 92 2.59 10.89 8.70
CA ASP A 92 1.73 12.01 8.37
C ASP A 92 1.27 12.69 9.65
N PRO A 93 1.46 14.00 9.79
CA PRO A 93 1.13 14.68 11.04
C PRO A 93 -0.36 14.70 11.36
N ASN A 94 -1.20 14.60 10.36
CA ASN A 94 -2.65 14.66 10.60
C ASN A 94 -3.32 13.30 10.74
N PHE A 95 -2.80 12.30 10.03
CA PHE A 95 -3.43 10.99 9.98
C PHE A 95 -2.58 9.86 10.55
N GLY A 96 -1.39 10.17 11.02
CA GLY A 96 -0.47 9.17 11.51
C GLY A 96 0.40 8.58 10.42
N THR A 97 -0.21 8.09 9.37
CA THR A 97 0.53 7.53 8.24
C THR A 97 -0.15 7.91 6.94
N ALA A 98 0.63 7.91 5.87
CA ALA A 98 0.13 8.09 4.52
C ALA A 98 0.91 7.16 3.60
N ILE A 99 0.37 6.89 2.43
CA ILE A 99 1.05 6.11 1.42
C ILE A 99 1.35 7.04 0.25
N GLN A 100 2.61 7.09 -0.14
CA GLN A 100 3.06 7.92 -1.22
C GLN A 100 3.26 7.04 -2.45
N LEU A 101 2.44 7.25 -3.47
CA LEU A 101 2.51 6.44 -4.68
C LEU A 101 3.49 7.05 -5.65
N GLU A 102 4.37 6.22 -6.19
CA GLU A 102 5.49 6.67 -7.01
C GLU A 102 5.55 5.93 -8.32
N THR A 103 5.92 6.66 -9.36
CA THR A 103 6.36 6.05 -10.61
C THR A 103 7.87 5.89 -10.52
N SER A 104 8.52 5.53 -11.62
CA SER A 104 9.97 5.45 -11.61
C SER A 104 10.63 6.83 -11.47
N ASP A 105 9.91 7.90 -11.77
CA ASP A 105 10.48 9.24 -11.81
C ASP A 105 9.91 10.21 -10.79
N ALA A 106 8.74 10.00 -10.29
CA ALA A 106 8.06 11.03 -9.51
C ALA A 106 7.07 10.45 -8.52
N ILE A 107 6.72 11.26 -7.54
CA ILE A 107 5.63 10.97 -6.63
C ILE A 107 4.37 11.49 -7.31
N VAL A 108 3.39 10.65 -7.50
CA VAL A 108 2.21 11.02 -8.26
C VAL A 108 0.92 11.11 -7.45
N MET A 109 0.87 10.47 -6.30
CA MET A 109 -0.30 10.55 -5.43
C MET A 109 0.10 10.44 -3.98
N LEU A 110 -0.72 11.01 -3.12
CA LEU A 110 -0.59 10.84 -1.69
C LEU A 110 -1.91 10.29 -1.19
N CYS A 111 -1.88 9.18 -0.49
CA CYS A 111 -3.06 8.51 0.02
C CYS A 111 -3.06 8.53 1.53
N THR A 112 -4.18 8.94 2.12
CA THR A 112 -4.33 9.00 3.57
C THR A 112 -5.48 8.09 3.98
N PRO A 113 -5.52 7.65 5.22
CA PRO A 113 -6.58 6.73 5.67
C PRO A 113 -7.95 7.32 5.37
N HIS A 114 -8.82 6.46 4.88
CA HIS A 114 -10.13 6.90 4.40
C HIS A 114 -11.24 6.45 5.35
#